data_cb356e7c4f6e6f9bae9a6d4684c3b40b
#
_entry.id   cb356e7c4f6e6f9bae9a6d4684c3b40b
#
_cell.length_a   1.000
_cell.length_b   1.000
_cell.length_c   1.000
_cell.angle_alpha   90.00
_cell.angle_beta   90.00
_cell.angle_gamma   90.00
#
_symmetry.space_group_name_H-M   'P 1'
#
loop_
_entity.id
_entity.type
_entity.pdbx_description
1 polymer ?
#
loop_
_entity_poly.entity_id
_entity_poly.type
_entity_poly.pdbx_seq_one_letter_code
_entity_poly.pdbx_strand_id
1 'polypeptide(L)'
;MAPTNTNKTRLSTFQSEIEEIHHREVAKQRAHMAAAVLVPATAKDTKKDVKGKMKDVVETIEKSGKPVESKDMNGKSKDETSAGTQSDTSEMQERIMSWLLANSTTERDNARDILATLITQNHGEYVLRIGVQPPREKLFANELVEDAEEEGWTGIERTIEQLDYLRNQIANVVEEIGGKTCVLFESKGNHPRTSILLRLPPASVALTPEVRCAVVGNVDSGKSTTLGVLTRGALDDGRGRARVGLFRHKHEIETGRTSSVGMEILGFDPAGKPILPDTAGSTDPEVIRREKLGWEEISVQAAKIVSFIDLAGHEKYLKTTLYGLTSGAPSCVVLIVGANAGLIGMSKEHLSIALALSVPIVVCVTKIDMTPVNVMAETIKQVVKVLKSPGCRKMPVFVKSAETAVEAAMTFGKDRSCPIFQVSNVTGEGLDYLRTFLNLLPSSEADTDKFAPDQPLEFSITEVWSVPYVGTVVNGIVNSGRISKGDPVILGPDSNGNYQTTSVKDMQRKRATVTAMRVCSTETKVPPPKAVRQFEGQVLILYHNTTLQRNYQAMLHCGAVRQTVRIVSMDHPQGILRTGDRATVQFEFISHPEFVKEGMKLLFREGKTKGLGVITKLL
;
A
#
# COMPACT_ATOMS: atom_id res chain seq x y z
N MET A 1 -20.43 -0.61 31.38
CA MET A 1 -21.32 -0.78 30.23
C MET A 1 -20.45 -0.95 28.97
N ALA A 2 -20.56 -2.09 28.33
CA ALA A 2 -19.86 -2.34 27.07
C ALA A 2 -20.45 -1.44 25.97
N PRO A 3 -19.64 -0.87 25.06
CA PRO A 3 -20.15 -0.05 23.97
C PRO A 3 -21.01 -0.92 23.05
N THR A 4 -22.24 -0.49 22.87
CA THR A 4 -23.27 -1.16 22.09
C THR A 4 -22.82 -1.47 20.67
N ASN A 5 -23.21 -2.62 20.15
CA ASN A 5 -22.90 -3.20 18.83
C ASN A 5 -23.23 -2.25 17.64
N THR A 6 -24.04 -1.23 17.85
CA THR A 6 -24.46 -0.23 16.86
C THR A 6 -23.31 0.68 16.36
N ASN A 7 -22.32 1.01 17.20
CA ASN A 7 -21.20 1.89 16.79
C ASN A 7 -20.19 1.20 15.86
N LYS A 8 -20.07 -0.13 15.93
CA LYS A 8 -19.14 -0.89 15.08
C LYS A 8 -19.65 -1.05 13.64
N THR A 9 -20.97 -1.18 13.48
CA THR A 9 -21.62 -1.25 12.16
C THR A 9 -21.58 0.12 11.46
N ARG A 10 -21.73 1.22 12.22
CA ARG A 10 -21.61 2.59 11.72
C ARG A 10 -20.22 2.91 11.16
N LEU A 11 -19.16 2.43 11.81
CA LEU A 11 -17.78 2.67 11.33
C LEU A 11 -17.54 2.05 9.95
N SER A 12 -17.90 0.78 9.76
CA SER A 12 -17.63 0.10 8.47
C SER A 12 -18.50 0.64 7.31
N THR A 13 -19.72 1.06 7.59
CA THR A 13 -20.59 1.72 6.60
C THR A 13 -20.02 3.09 6.23
N PHE A 14 -19.57 3.85 7.23
CA PHE A 14 -18.98 5.15 7.00
C PHE A 14 -17.62 5.08 6.29
N GLN A 15 -16.83 4.04 6.51
CA GLN A 15 -15.60 3.81 5.75
C GLN A 15 -15.88 3.59 4.28
N SER A 16 -16.90 2.80 3.95
CA SER A 16 -17.35 2.61 2.56
C SER A 16 -17.84 3.92 1.93
N GLU A 17 -18.60 4.72 2.67
CA GLU A 17 -19.05 6.05 2.22
C GLU A 17 -17.87 7.03 2.03
N ILE A 18 -16.87 7.01 2.92
CA ILE A 18 -15.65 7.82 2.78
C ILE A 18 -14.88 7.42 1.53
N GLU A 19 -14.75 6.12 1.25
CA GLU A 19 -14.09 5.64 0.04
C GLU A 19 -14.84 6.10 -1.20
N GLU A 20 -16.16 5.98 -1.21
CA GLU A 20 -17.00 6.43 -2.33
C GLU A 20 -16.91 7.94 -2.55
N ILE A 21 -16.96 8.75 -1.50
CA ILE A 21 -16.78 10.20 -1.58
C ILE A 21 -15.37 10.53 -2.08
N HIS A 22 -14.35 9.86 -1.54
CA HIS A 22 -12.97 10.06 -1.98
C HIS A 22 -12.81 9.79 -3.49
N HIS A 23 -13.29 8.65 -3.97
CA HIS A 23 -13.25 8.30 -5.39
C HIS A 23 -14.03 9.30 -6.25
N ARG A 24 -15.22 9.72 -5.81
CA ARG A 24 -16.03 10.70 -6.54
C ARG A 24 -15.34 12.06 -6.64
N GLU A 25 -14.76 12.56 -5.55
CA GLU A 25 -14.07 13.85 -5.56
C GLU A 25 -12.76 13.80 -6.35
N VAL A 26 -12.00 12.71 -6.27
CA VAL A 26 -10.83 12.48 -7.11
C VAL A 26 -11.22 12.42 -8.60
N ALA A 27 -12.31 11.74 -8.95
CA ALA A 27 -12.81 11.69 -10.33
C ALA A 27 -13.24 13.08 -10.84
N LYS A 28 -13.92 13.88 -10.01
CA LYS A 28 -14.28 15.27 -10.37
C LYS A 28 -13.05 16.14 -10.60
N GLN A 29 -12.03 16.03 -9.74
CA GLN A 29 -10.79 16.78 -9.91
C GLN A 29 -10.09 16.40 -11.22
N ARG A 30 -10.03 15.10 -11.55
CA ARG A 30 -9.48 14.61 -12.83
C ARG A 30 -10.26 15.15 -14.02
N ALA A 31 -11.60 15.11 -13.98
CA ALA A 31 -12.44 15.65 -15.04
C ALA A 31 -12.27 17.16 -15.20
N HIS A 32 -12.17 17.90 -14.10
CA HIS A 32 -11.97 19.36 -14.13
C HIS A 32 -10.59 19.74 -14.69
N MET A 33 -9.55 18.98 -14.35
CA MET A 33 -8.21 19.18 -14.90
C MET A 33 -8.11 18.77 -16.37
N ALA A 34 -8.74 17.66 -16.78
CA ALA A 34 -8.83 17.27 -18.18
C ALA A 34 -9.56 18.33 -19.03
N ALA A 35 -10.61 18.94 -18.49
CA ALA A 35 -11.33 20.04 -19.15
C ALA A 35 -10.46 21.31 -19.25
N ALA A 36 -9.63 21.62 -18.25
CA ALA A 36 -8.72 22.76 -18.26
C ALA A 36 -7.56 22.60 -19.29
N VAL A 37 -7.16 21.37 -19.58
CA VAL A 37 -6.13 21.04 -20.59
C VAL A 37 -6.68 21.16 -22.02
N LEU A 38 -7.99 21.07 -22.21
CA LEU A 38 -8.66 21.12 -23.53
C LEU A 38 -9.00 22.54 -24.01
N VAL A 39 -8.57 23.60 -23.33
CA VAL A 39 -8.74 24.99 -23.80
C VAL A 39 -7.52 25.41 -24.60
N PRO A 40 -7.55 25.49 -25.96
CA PRO A 40 -6.42 25.95 -26.73
C PRO A 40 -6.25 27.47 -26.53
N ALA A 41 -5.04 27.89 -26.24
CA ALA A 41 -4.64 29.29 -26.26
C ALA A 41 -4.49 29.79 -27.69
N THR A 42 -5.61 30.00 -28.41
CA THR A 42 -5.68 30.87 -29.60
C THR A 42 -7.13 31.24 -29.83
N ALA A 43 -7.53 32.39 -29.30
CA ALA A 43 -8.78 33.02 -29.69
C ALA A 43 -8.53 34.49 -29.97
N LYS A 44 -8.11 34.75 -31.21
CA LYS A 44 -8.57 35.94 -31.93
C LYS A 44 -9.01 35.47 -33.31
N ASP A 45 -10.28 35.83 -33.64
CA ASP A 45 -10.95 35.59 -34.93
C ASP A 45 -11.45 34.14 -35.19
N THR A 46 -12.67 33.90 -34.74
CA THR A 46 -13.80 33.31 -35.49
C THR A 46 -14.95 32.99 -34.53
N LYS A 47 -15.76 33.99 -34.24
CA LYS A 47 -17.07 33.81 -33.61
C LYS A 47 -18.11 33.57 -34.73
N LYS A 48 -18.37 32.34 -35.15
CA LYS A 48 -19.67 31.99 -35.79
C LYS A 48 -20.01 30.50 -35.90
N ASP A 49 -19.07 29.56 -35.84
CA ASP A 49 -19.38 28.15 -36.16
C ASP A 49 -19.32 27.11 -35.00
N VAL A 50 -19.13 27.59 -33.75
CA VAL A 50 -19.00 26.66 -32.62
C VAL A 50 -20.32 26.43 -31.83
N LYS A 51 -21.37 27.27 -32.09
CA LYS A 51 -22.66 27.13 -31.40
C LYS A 51 -23.54 25.96 -31.90
N GLY A 52 -23.28 25.40 -33.08
CA GLY A 52 -24.07 24.30 -33.64
C GLY A 52 -23.67 22.91 -33.12
N LYS A 53 -22.38 22.68 -32.91
CA LYS A 53 -21.87 21.35 -32.50
C LYS A 53 -21.93 21.06 -30.99
N MET A 54 -22.10 22.09 -30.17
CA MET A 54 -22.19 21.91 -28.73
C MET A 54 -23.63 21.58 -28.25
N LYS A 55 -24.66 21.85 -29.07
CA LYS A 55 -26.04 21.47 -28.76
C LYS A 55 -26.29 19.97 -28.93
N ASP A 56 -25.67 19.35 -29.93
CA ASP A 56 -25.90 17.91 -30.20
C ASP A 56 -25.24 16.98 -29.17
N VAL A 57 -24.15 17.41 -28.52
CA VAL A 57 -23.49 16.63 -27.47
C VAL A 57 -24.22 16.74 -26.12
N VAL A 58 -24.82 17.90 -25.83
CA VAL A 58 -25.61 18.10 -24.61
C VAL A 58 -26.96 17.41 -24.70
N GLU A 59 -27.60 17.39 -25.90
CA GLU A 59 -28.88 16.68 -26.10
C GLU A 59 -28.76 15.15 -26.04
N THR A 60 -27.58 14.59 -26.33
CA THR A 60 -27.33 13.14 -26.24
C THR A 60 -27.13 12.70 -24.78
N ILE A 61 -26.64 13.58 -23.91
CA ILE A 61 -26.43 13.28 -22.48
C ILE A 61 -27.72 13.47 -21.67
N GLU A 62 -28.60 14.42 -22.05
CA GLU A 62 -29.87 14.64 -21.36
C GLU A 62 -30.97 13.63 -21.70
N LYS A 63 -30.85 12.89 -22.82
CA LYS A 63 -31.83 11.84 -23.18
C LYS A 63 -31.61 10.48 -22.52
N SER A 64 -30.52 10.29 -21.78
CA SER A 64 -30.24 9.04 -21.04
C SER A 64 -30.64 9.07 -19.55
N GLY A 65 -31.23 10.15 -19.08
CA GLY A 65 -31.61 10.34 -17.68
C GLY A 65 -33.11 10.45 -17.45
N LYS A 66 -33.88 9.34 -17.55
CA LYS A 66 -35.21 9.26 -16.91
C LYS A 66 -35.16 8.27 -15.76
N PRO A 67 -35.68 8.64 -14.57
CA PRO A 67 -35.67 7.75 -13.42
C PRO A 67 -36.72 6.65 -13.62
N VAL A 68 -36.30 5.41 -13.40
CA VAL A 68 -37.19 4.26 -13.27
C VAL A 68 -37.46 4.06 -11.79
N GLU A 69 -38.73 4.04 -11.45
CA GLU A 69 -39.27 3.81 -10.11
C GLU A 69 -38.76 2.49 -9.51
N SER A 70 -38.48 2.55 -8.23
CA SER A 70 -38.08 1.44 -7.38
C SER A 70 -39.21 0.39 -7.29
N LYS A 71 -38.88 -0.85 -7.66
CA LYS A 71 -39.54 -2.04 -7.12
C LYS A 71 -38.49 -2.88 -6.39
N ASP A 72 -38.79 -3.16 -5.14
CA ASP A 72 -38.07 -4.06 -4.27
C ASP A 72 -37.86 -5.42 -4.91
N MET A 73 -36.62 -5.83 -5.07
CA MET A 73 -36.19 -7.22 -5.14
C MET A 73 -34.86 -7.42 -4.43
N ASN A 74 -34.95 -8.21 -3.39
CA ASN A 74 -33.90 -8.74 -2.59
C ASN A 74 -32.93 -9.64 -3.39
N GLY A 75 -31.65 -9.44 -3.23
CA GLY A 75 -30.67 -10.51 -3.30
C GLY A 75 -29.98 -10.77 -4.63
N LYS A 76 -28.66 -10.74 -4.57
CA LYS A 76 -27.67 -11.28 -5.53
C LYS A 76 -27.39 -10.45 -6.79
N SER A 77 -26.34 -9.63 -6.72
CA SER A 77 -25.44 -9.38 -7.85
C SER A 77 -24.28 -8.48 -7.43
N LYS A 78 -23.14 -9.04 -7.06
CA LYS A 78 -21.83 -8.37 -7.01
C LYS A 78 -20.65 -9.32 -7.22
N ASP A 79 -20.86 -10.57 -7.63
CA ASP A 79 -19.80 -11.55 -7.85
C ASP A 79 -19.49 -11.83 -9.34
N GLU A 80 -20.24 -11.29 -10.30
CA GLU A 80 -20.05 -11.64 -11.72
C GLU A 80 -18.93 -10.90 -12.44
N THR A 81 -18.48 -9.74 -11.93
CA THR A 81 -17.40 -8.97 -12.59
C THR A 81 -15.98 -9.47 -12.25
N SER A 82 -15.80 -10.19 -11.17
CA SER A 82 -14.52 -10.79 -10.81
C SER A 82 -14.28 -12.18 -11.43
N ALA A 83 -15.34 -12.90 -11.75
CA ALA A 83 -15.26 -14.21 -12.38
C ALA A 83 -14.83 -14.13 -13.86
N GLY A 84 -15.31 -13.12 -14.61
CA GLY A 84 -14.95 -12.94 -16.02
C GLY A 84 -13.46 -12.67 -16.25
N THR A 85 -12.84 -11.83 -15.44
CA THR A 85 -11.42 -11.47 -15.58
C THR A 85 -10.46 -12.61 -15.17
N GLN A 86 -10.87 -13.51 -14.30
CA GLN A 86 -10.05 -14.66 -13.90
C GLN A 86 -10.08 -15.78 -14.95
N SER A 87 -11.21 -16.00 -15.62
CA SER A 87 -11.31 -16.97 -16.73
C SER A 87 -10.41 -16.58 -17.89
N ASP A 88 -10.44 -15.32 -18.32
CA ASP A 88 -9.63 -14.81 -19.43
C ASP A 88 -8.11 -14.93 -19.17
N THR A 89 -7.69 -14.70 -17.93
CA THR A 89 -6.28 -14.82 -17.53
C THR A 89 -5.84 -16.28 -17.50
N SER A 90 -6.68 -17.19 -17.04
CA SER A 90 -6.40 -18.63 -17.00
C SER A 90 -6.31 -19.20 -18.41
N GLU A 91 -7.22 -18.86 -19.29
CA GLU A 91 -7.19 -19.28 -20.71
C GLU A 91 -5.94 -18.79 -21.42
N MET A 92 -5.52 -17.55 -21.17
CA MET A 92 -4.29 -17.01 -21.75
C MET A 92 -3.05 -17.75 -21.26
N GLN A 93 -2.97 -18.08 -19.98
CA GLN A 93 -1.86 -18.87 -19.43
C GLN A 93 -1.79 -20.24 -20.08
N GLU A 94 -2.91 -20.95 -20.19
CA GLU A 94 -2.97 -22.27 -20.84
C GLU A 94 -2.62 -22.21 -22.33
N ARG A 95 -2.97 -21.14 -23.01
CA ARG A 95 -2.59 -20.92 -24.41
C ARG A 95 -1.07 -20.75 -24.57
N ILE A 96 -0.43 -20.00 -23.67
CA ILE A 96 1.04 -19.87 -23.64
C ILE A 96 1.68 -21.27 -23.42
N MET A 97 1.14 -22.07 -22.50
CA MET A 97 1.65 -23.41 -22.24
C MET A 97 1.52 -24.33 -23.45
N SER A 98 0.39 -24.29 -24.16
CA SER A 98 0.17 -25.10 -25.35
C SER A 98 1.16 -24.75 -26.47
N TRP A 99 1.45 -23.48 -26.67
CA TRP A 99 2.45 -23.03 -27.64
C TRP A 99 3.88 -23.48 -27.29
N LEU A 100 4.25 -23.43 -26.02
CA LEU A 100 5.58 -23.87 -25.57
C LEU A 100 5.76 -25.38 -25.67
N LEU A 101 4.66 -26.16 -25.61
CA LEU A 101 4.68 -27.61 -25.79
C LEU A 101 4.70 -28.06 -27.26
N ALA A 102 4.26 -27.21 -28.18
CA ALA A 102 4.09 -27.56 -29.59
C ALA A 102 5.41 -27.68 -30.38
N ASN A 103 6.56 -27.34 -29.79
CA ASN A 103 7.91 -27.37 -30.43
C ASN A 103 8.04 -26.63 -31.77
N SER A 104 7.15 -25.65 -32.00
CA SER A 104 7.18 -24.80 -33.19
C SER A 104 7.87 -23.47 -32.88
N THR A 105 8.77 -23.04 -33.76
CA THR A 105 9.46 -21.72 -33.61
C THR A 105 8.48 -20.56 -33.62
N THR A 106 7.47 -20.60 -34.47
CA THR A 106 6.45 -19.55 -34.58
C THR A 106 5.60 -19.44 -33.32
N GLU A 107 5.19 -20.58 -32.74
CA GLU A 107 4.39 -20.61 -31.54
C GLU A 107 5.20 -20.18 -30.30
N ARG A 108 6.49 -20.57 -30.28
CA ARG A 108 7.43 -20.10 -29.26
C ARG A 108 7.61 -18.56 -29.29
N ASP A 109 7.75 -17.98 -30.50
CA ASP A 109 7.84 -16.53 -30.68
C ASP A 109 6.56 -15.83 -30.22
N ASN A 110 5.38 -16.38 -30.55
CA ASN A 110 4.10 -15.86 -30.04
C ASN A 110 4.03 -15.89 -28.51
N ALA A 111 4.47 -16.99 -27.90
CA ALA A 111 4.53 -17.11 -26.43
C ALA A 111 5.46 -16.05 -25.82
N ARG A 112 6.65 -15.83 -26.44
CA ARG A 112 7.60 -14.79 -26.02
C ARG A 112 6.97 -13.40 -26.05
N ASP A 113 6.33 -13.02 -27.16
CA ASP A 113 5.78 -11.69 -27.35
C ASP A 113 4.60 -11.41 -26.38
N ILE A 114 3.77 -12.43 -26.13
CA ILE A 114 2.71 -12.32 -25.13
C ILE A 114 3.26 -12.23 -23.72
N LEU A 115 4.26 -13.05 -23.35
CA LEU A 115 4.92 -12.96 -22.05
C LEU A 115 5.56 -11.59 -21.83
N ALA A 116 6.26 -11.05 -22.83
CA ALA A 116 6.83 -9.71 -22.78
C ALA A 116 5.76 -8.64 -22.54
N THR A 117 4.62 -8.77 -23.22
CA THR A 117 3.47 -7.88 -23.06
C THR A 117 2.88 -7.96 -21.65
N LEU A 118 2.63 -9.18 -21.15
CA LEU A 118 2.07 -9.41 -19.81
C LEU A 118 2.99 -8.87 -18.71
N ILE A 119 4.30 -9.11 -18.81
CA ILE A 119 5.27 -8.60 -17.85
C ILE A 119 5.29 -7.07 -17.87
N THR A 120 5.29 -6.46 -19.05
CA THR A 120 5.33 -5.00 -19.21
C THR A 120 4.05 -4.35 -18.66
N GLN A 121 2.88 -4.90 -18.96
CA GLN A 121 1.58 -4.41 -18.46
C GLN A 121 1.48 -4.50 -16.93
N ASN A 122 2.16 -5.46 -16.32
CA ASN A 122 2.21 -5.65 -14.87
C ASN A 122 3.45 -5.02 -14.22
N HIS A 123 3.93 -3.90 -14.76
CA HIS A 123 5.04 -3.12 -14.21
C HIS A 123 6.36 -3.89 -14.06
N GLY A 124 6.65 -4.79 -15.00
CA GLY A 124 7.90 -5.53 -15.06
C GLY A 124 7.91 -6.86 -14.31
N GLU A 125 6.77 -7.29 -13.75
CA GLU A 125 6.68 -8.59 -13.07
C GLU A 125 5.35 -9.31 -13.36
N TYR A 126 5.39 -10.63 -13.48
CA TYR A 126 4.22 -11.45 -13.70
C TYR A 126 4.37 -12.82 -13.02
N VAL A 127 3.33 -13.32 -12.38
CA VAL A 127 3.31 -14.67 -11.81
C VAL A 127 2.57 -15.60 -12.74
N LEU A 128 3.30 -16.57 -13.29
CA LEU A 128 2.77 -17.59 -14.18
C LEU A 128 2.51 -18.86 -13.38
N ARG A 129 1.34 -19.46 -13.55
CA ARG A 129 0.93 -20.70 -12.90
C ARG A 129 0.85 -21.82 -13.92
N ILE A 130 1.37 -22.98 -13.59
CA ILE A 130 1.38 -24.17 -14.42
C ILE A 130 0.78 -25.33 -13.65
N GLY A 131 -0.06 -26.14 -14.33
CA GLY A 131 -0.79 -27.25 -13.73
C GLY A 131 -2.11 -26.83 -13.08
N VAL A 132 -2.79 -27.77 -12.48
CA VAL A 132 -4.08 -27.53 -11.83
C VAL A 132 -3.92 -26.72 -10.55
N GLN A 133 -4.82 -25.78 -10.35
CA GLN A 133 -4.82 -24.88 -9.20
C GLN A 133 -5.90 -25.32 -8.21
N PRO A 134 -5.59 -25.36 -6.90
CA PRO A 134 -6.54 -25.77 -5.89
C PRO A 134 -7.64 -24.73 -5.68
N PRO A 135 -8.83 -25.15 -5.16
CA PRO A 135 -9.86 -24.22 -4.73
C PRO A 135 -9.31 -23.27 -3.66
N ARG A 136 -9.40 -21.96 -3.94
CA ARG A 136 -8.80 -20.92 -3.11
C ARG A 136 -9.30 -20.94 -1.66
N GLU A 137 -10.60 -21.21 -1.47
CA GLU A 137 -11.18 -21.27 -0.14
C GLU A 137 -10.56 -22.39 0.70
N LYS A 138 -10.33 -23.57 0.11
CA LYS A 138 -9.69 -24.69 0.78
C LYS A 138 -8.20 -24.43 1.05
N LEU A 139 -7.50 -23.80 0.08
CA LEU A 139 -6.11 -23.36 0.28
C LEU A 139 -6.00 -22.39 1.47
N PHE A 140 -6.90 -21.40 1.57
CA PHE A 140 -6.90 -20.43 2.65
C PHE A 140 -7.38 -21.00 4.00
N ALA A 141 -8.21 -22.03 3.98
CA ALA A 141 -8.59 -22.78 5.17
C ALA A 141 -7.47 -23.73 5.65
N ASN A 142 -6.45 -23.99 4.83
CA ASN A 142 -5.43 -25.04 5.01
C ASN A 142 -6.06 -26.44 5.11
N GLU A 143 -7.09 -26.70 4.32
CA GLU A 143 -7.86 -27.93 4.26
C GLU A 143 -7.61 -28.72 2.96
N LEU A 144 -6.50 -28.43 2.27
CA LEU A 144 -6.11 -29.16 1.07
C LEU A 144 -5.68 -30.58 1.44
N VAL A 145 -6.37 -31.54 0.85
CA VAL A 145 -6.01 -32.95 0.87
C VAL A 145 -5.57 -33.31 -0.55
N GLU A 146 -4.29 -33.55 -0.76
CA GLU A 146 -3.73 -33.85 -2.10
C GLU A 146 -4.19 -35.19 -2.67
N ASP A 147 -4.70 -36.09 -1.83
CA ASP A 147 -5.09 -37.46 -2.20
C ASP A 147 -6.59 -37.63 -2.49
N ALA A 148 -7.40 -36.57 -2.38
CA ALA A 148 -8.83 -36.64 -2.65
C ALA A 148 -9.16 -36.08 -4.03
N GLU A 149 -10.03 -36.73 -4.78
CA GLU A 149 -10.72 -36.20 -5.95
C GLU A 149 -11.68 -35.10 -5.45
N GLU A 150 -11.16 -33.88 -5.29
CA GLU A 150 -11.95 -32.77 -4.81
C GLU A 150 -12.52 -31.95 -5.96
N GLU A 151 -13.82 -31.67 -5.93
CA GLU A 151 -14.44 -30.71 -6.84
C GLU A 151 -13.87 -29.31 -6.65
N GLY A 152 -13.63 -28.59 -7.76
CA GLY A 152 -13.25 -27.19 -7.75
C GLY A 152 -11.79 -26.89 -8.13
N TRP A 153 -10.99 -27.89 -8.46
CA TRP A 153 -9.69 -27.69 -9.08
C TRP A 153 -9.84 -27.09 -10.48
N THR A 154 -8.97 -26.17 -10.85
CA THR A 154 -9.02 -25.46 -12.14
C THR A 154 -7.68 -25.56 -12.87
N GLY A 155 -7.70 -25.50 -14.20
CA GLY A 155 -6.51 -25.62 -15.05
C GLY A 155 -6.37 -27.00 -15.67
N ILE A 156 -5.25 -27.25 -16.34
CA ILE A 156 -4.97 -28.48 -17.06
C ILE A 156 -3.93 -29.30 -16.30
N GLU A 157 -4.24 -30.58 -16.07
CA GLU A 157 -3.31 -31.50 -15.43
C GLU A 157 -2.07 -31.73 -16.29
N ARG A 158 -0.89 -31.72 -15.66
CA ARG A 158 0.41 -31.86 -16.31
C ARG A 158 1.22 -32.94 -15.60
N THR A 159 2.04 -33.67 -16.37
CA THR A 159 3.01 -34.56 -15.77
C THR A 159 4.21 -33.80 -15.22
N ILE A 160 4.99 -34.43 -14.35
CA ILE A 160 6.20 -33.82 -13.77
C ILE A 160 7.20 -33.48 -14.88
N GLU A 161 7.34 -34.34 -15.90
CA GLU A 161 8.23 -34.09 -17.05
C GLU A 161 7.76 -32.88 -17.84
N GLN A 162 6.45 -32.72 -18.06
CA GLN A 162 5.89 -31.55 -18.73
C GLN A 162 6.11 -30.27 -17.94
N LEU A 163 5.99 -30.31 -16.60
CA LEU A 163 6.28 -29.15 -15.75
C LEU A 163 7.76 -28.75 -15.84
N ASP A 164 8.68 -29.69 -15.72
CA ASP A 164 10.11 -29.43 -15.83
C ASP A 164 10.49 -28.89 -17.22
N TYR A 165 9.89 -29.44 -18.28
CA TYR A 165 10.07 -28.95 -19.65
C TYR A 165 9.56 -27.52 -19.81
N LEU A 166 8.33 -27.25 -19.43
CA LEU A 166 7.72 -25.91 -19.50
C LEU A 166 8.51 -24.88 -18.71
N ARG A 167 8.93 -25.24 -17.49
CA ARG A 167 9.77 -24.36 -16.66
C ARG A 167 11.05 -23.94 -17.38
N ASN A 168 11.74 -24.88 -18.03
CA ASN A 168 12.96 -24.62 -18.77
C ASN A 168 12.69 -23.76 -20.02
N GLN A 169 11.60 -24.03 -20.76
CA GLN A 169 11.22 -23.24 -21.93
C GLN A 169 10.86 -21.80 -21.53
N ILE A 170 10.10 -21.61 -20.46
CA ILE A 170 9.75 -20.30 -19.92
C ILE A 170 11.01 -19.55 -19.48
N ALA A 171 11.95 -20.21 -18.81
CA ALA A 171 13.20 -19.58 -18.39
C ALA A 171 14.00 -19.10 -19.60
N ASN A 172 14.12 -19.90 -20.65
CA ASN A 172 14.82 -19.53 -21.89
C ASN A 172 14.14 -18.34 -22.58
N VAL A 173 12.82 -18.38 -22.74
CA VAL A 173 12.04 -17.33 -23.40
C VAL A 173 12.13 -16.00 -22.61
N VAL A 174 12.06 -16.08 -21.28
CA VAL A 174 12.19 -14.88 -20.43
C VAL A 174 13.61 -14.33 -20.44
N GLU A 175 14.63 -15.19 -20.53
CA GLU A 175 16.02 -14.75 -20.66
C GLU A 175 16.28 -14.06 -22.03
N GLU A 176 15.65 -14.50 -23.11
CA GLU A 176 15.72 -13.85 -24.43
C GLU A 176 15.18 -12.41 -24.41
N ILE A 177 14.18 -12.12 -23.59
CA ILE A 177 13.65 -10.75 -23.40
C ILE A 177 14.40 -9.98 -22.31
N GLY A 178 15.51 -10.52 -21.80
CA GLY A 178 16.35 -9.88 -20.76
C GLY A 178 15.82 -10.00 -19.33
N GLY A 179 14.83 -10.87 -19.10
CA GLY A 179 14.28 -11.13 -17.78
C GLY A 179 14.96 -12.28 -17.02
N LYS A 180 14.45 -12.54 -15.83
CA LYS A 180 14.80 -13.71 -15.01
C LYS A 180 13.55 -14.36 -14.45
N THR A 181 13.66 -15.64 -14.15
CA THR A 181 12.59 -16.43 -13.55
C THR A 181 12.96 -16.92 -12.16
N CYS A 182 11.94 -17.04 -11.30
CA CYS A 182 12.09 -17.62 -9.96
C CYS A 182 10.92 -18.56 -9.67
N VAL A 183 11.21 -19.80 -9.30
CA VAL A 183 10.19 -20.73 -8.81
C VAL A 183 9.80 -20.29 -7.39
N LEU A 184 8.55 -19.91 -7.21
CA LEU A 184 8.00 -19.48 -5.94
C LEU A 184 7.47 -20.65 -5.12
N PHE A 185 6.91 -21.62 -5.83
CA PHE A 185 6.29 -22.81 -5.27
C PHE A 185 6.28 -23.92 -6.32
N GLU A 186 6.51 -25.16 -5.88
CA GLU A 186 6.40 -26.37 -6.69
C GLU A 186 5.84 -27.51 -5.84
N SER A 187 4.82 -28.19 -6.35
CA SER A 187 4.31 -29.45 -5.81
C SER A 187 4.46 -30.55 -6.85
N LYS A 188 4.99 -31.71 -6.42
CA LYS A 188 5.15 -32.94 -7.23
C LYS A 188 4.23 -34.06 -6.76
N GLY A 189 3.19 -33.75 -5.97
CA GLY A 189 2.17 -34.66 -5.51
C GLY A 189 1.23 -35.15 -6.62
N ASN A 190 0.04 -35.62 -6.26
CA ASN A 190 -0.95 -36.16 -7.19
C ASN A 190 -1.41 -35.13 -8.23
N HIS A 191 -1.38 -33.83 -7.90
CA HIS A 191 -1.66 -32.72 -8.80
C HIS A 191 -0.40 -31.88 -8.97
N PRO A 192 0.51 -32.25 -9.89
CA PRO A 192 1.76 -31.53 -10.11
C PRO A 192 1.46 -30.10 -10.57
N ARG A 193 2.03 -29.11 -9.88
CA ARG A 193 1.81 -27.70 -10.16
C ARG A 193 2.98 -26.83 -9.71
N THR A 194 3.15 -25.69 -10.35
CA THR A 194 4.18 -24.72 -9.98
C THR A 194 3.74 -23.28 -10.24
N SER A 195 4.26 -22.36 -9.46
CA SER A 195 4.14 -20.93 -9.66
C SER A 195 5.50 -20.31 -9.87
N ILE A 196 5.67 -19.57 -10.97
CA ILE A 196 6.94 -19.00 -11.40
C ILE A 196 6.77 -17.46 -11.49
N LEU A 197 7.64 -16.73 -10.82
CA LEU A 197 7.77 -15.29 -10.98
C LEU A 197 8.64 -15.01 -12.19
N LEU A 198 8.12 -14.24 -13.14
CA LEU A 198 8.83 -13.68 -14.28
C LEU A 198 9.07 -12.21 -14.00
N ARG A 199 10.31 -11.74 -14.15
CA ARG A 199 10.66 -10.35 -13.81
C ARG A 199 11.68 -9.79 -14.79
N LEU A 200 11.40 -8.60 -15.31
CA LEU A 200 12.36 -7.78 -16.05
C LEU A 200 13.11 -6.85 -15.09
N PRO A 201 14.42 -6.69 -15.25
CA PRO A 201 15.14 -5.66 -14.51
C PRO A 201 14.63 -4.27 -14.93
N PRO A 202 14.48 -3.33 -14.00
CA PRO A 202 14.05 -1.97 -14.33
C PRO A 202 15.12 -1.27 -15.18
N ALA A 203 14.71 -0.45 -16.14
CA ALA A 203 15.63 0.28 -17.01
C ALA A 203 16.51 1.30 -16.25
N SER A 204 16.06 1.74 -15.07
CA SER A 204 16.81 2.63 -14.19
C SER A 204 16.31 2.52 -12.75
N VAL A 205 17.12 2.97 -11.79
CA VAL A 205 16.72 3.05 -10.37
C VAL A 205 15.46 3.90 -10.18
N ALA A 206 15.26 4.92 -11.02
CA ALA A 206 14.07 5.76 -10.99
C ALA A 206 12.77 4.99 -11.29
N LEU A 207 12.85 3.89 -12.03
CA LEU A 207 11.71 3.07 -12.45
C LEU A 207 11.55 1.78 -11.64
N THR A 208 12.43 1.54 -10.65
CA THR A 208 12.32 0.34 -9.80
C THR A 208 11.00 0.34 -9.04
N PRO A 209 10.15 -0.70 -9.20
CA PRO A 209 8.89 -0.82 -8.47
C PRO A 209 9.10 -0.79 -6.95
N GLU A 210 8.27 -0.02 -6.25
CA GLU A 210 8.36 0.13 -4.81
C GLU A 210 7.05 -0.23 -4.11
N VAL A 211 7.14 -0.95 -3.00
CA VAL A 211 6.05 -1.21 -2.07
C VAL A 211 6.38 -0.55 -0.73
N ARG A 212 5.49 0.25 -0.19
CA ARG A 212 5.67 0.90 1.11
C ARG A 212 4.86 0.19 2.18
N CYS A 213 5.55 -0.34 3.19
CA CYS A 213 4.96 -1.09 4.30
C CYS A 213 5.14 -0.34 5.62
N ALA A 214 4.06 0.08 6.25
CA ALA A 214 4.13 0.64 7.61
C ALA A 214 4.11 -0.49 8.65
N VAL A 215 5.10 -0.52 9.52
CA VAL A 215 5.23 -1.56 10.56
C VAL A 215 4.74 -0.99 11.89
N VAL A 216 3.67 -1.57 12.41
CA VAL A 216 2.97 -1.12 13.62
C VAL A 216 2.79 -2.26 14.62
N GLY A 217 2.49 -1.94 15.85
CA GLY A 217 2.27 -2.93 16.92
C GLY A 217 2.63 -2.35 18.28
N ASN A 218 2.41 -3.12 19.33
CA ASN A 218 2.71 -2.69 20.69
C ASN A 218 4.22 -2.59 20.96
N VAL A 219 4.60 -2.00 22.09
CA VAL A 219 5.97 -2.06 22.60
C VAL A 219 6.39 -3.52 22.77
N ASP A 220 7.64 -3.83 22.49
CA ASP A 220 8.24 -5.16 22.63
C ASP A 220 7.56 -6.30 21.83
N SER A 221 6.73 -5.96 20.85
CA SER A 221 6.13 -6.94 19.93
C SER A 221 7.09 -7.47 18.87
N GLY A 222 8.31 -6.95 18.76
CA GLY A 222 9.33 -7.41 17.82
C GLY A 222 9.40 -6.65 16.50
N LYS A 223 8.74 -5.48 16.34
CA LYS A 223 8.73 -4.65 15.10
C LYS A 223 10.12 -4.44 14.51
N SER A 224 10.93 -3.67 15.21
CA SER A 224 12.28 -3.32 14.74
C SER A 224 13.21 -4.56 14.66
N THR A 225 12.97 -5.59 15.50
CA THR A 225 13.72 -6.86 15.42
C THR A 225 13.41 -7.59 14.12
N THR A 226 12.12 -7.73 13.78
CA THR A 226 11.70 -8.36 12.50
C THR A 226 12.27 -7.61 11.30
N LEU A 227 12.24 -6.27 11.33
CA LEU A 227 12.85 -5.45 10.27
C LEU A 227 14.36 -5.68 10.17
N GLY A 228 15.06 -5.71 11.31
CA GLY A 228 16.51 -5.97 11.34
C GLY A 228 16.86 -7.33 10.74
N VAL A 229 16.07 -8.38 11.03
CA VAL A 229 16.28 -9.72 10.48
C VAL A 229 15.98 -9.74 8.97
N LEU A 230 14.90 -9.11 8.53
CA LEU A 230 14.52 -9.08 7.12
C LEU A 230 15.51 -8.30 6.24
N THR A 231 15.99 -7.15 6.71
CA THR A 231 16.80 -6.22 5.91
C THR A 231 18.29 -6.47 5.99
N ARG A 232 18.75 -7.27 6.97
CA ARG A 232 20.19 -7.54 7.19
C ARG A 232 20.55 -9.02 7.10
N GLY A 233 19.57 -9.91 7.12
CA GLY A 233 19.77 -11.36 6.97
C GLY A 233 20.20 -12.10 8.24
N ALA A 234 20.72 -11.40 9.27
CA ALA A 234 21.12 -12.03 10.52
C ALA A 234 19.92 -12.28 11.43
N LEU A 235 19.76 -13.50 11.92
CA LEU A 235 18.75 -13.84 12.93
C LEU A 235 19.06 -13.13 14.27
N ASP A 236 18.04 -12.96 15.09
CA ASP A 236 18.18 -12.37 16.41
C ASP A 236 18.74 -13.37 17.43
N ASP A 237 19.37 -12.87 18.48
CA ASP A 237 19.86 -13.69 19.60
C ASP A 237 18.84 -13.88 20.74
N GLY A 238 17.59 -13.49 20.50
CA GLY A 238 16.52 -13.47 21.50
C GLY A 238 16.56 -12.26 22.44
N ARG A 239 17.60 -11.42 22.36
CA ARG A 239 17.76 -10.21 23.18
C ARG A 239 17.52 -8.92 22.39
N GLY A 240 17.18 -9.03 21.10
CA GLY A 240 16.88 -7.89 20.24
C GLY A 240 18.11 -7.25 19.62
N ARG A 241 19.19 -7.98 19.44
CA ARG A 241 20.45 -7.50 18.87
C ARG A 241 20.30 -7.12 17.39
N ALA A 242 19.40 -7.81 16.65
CA ALA A 242 19.10 -7.50 15.25
C ALA A 242 18.55 -6.08 15.04
N ARG A 243 17.87 -5.49 16.03
CA ARG A 243 17.30 -4.14 15.95
C ARG A 243 18.28 -3.01 16.23
N VAL A 244 19.42 -3.29 16.91
CA VAL A 244 20.37 -2.24 17.37
C VAL A 244 20.85 -1.36 16.23
N GLY A 245 21.12 -1.96 15.08
CA GLY A 245 21.58 -1.21 13.90
C GLY A 245 20.51 -0.36 13.21
N LEU A 246 19.24 -0.43 13.62
CA LEU A 246 18.14 0.37 13.08
C LEU A 246 17.89 1.65 13.89
N PHE A 247 18.38 1.71 15.11
CA PHE A 247 18.18 2.87 15.97
C PHE A 247 18.94 4.10 15.46
N ARG A 248 18.27 5.24 15.47
CA ARG A 248 18.80 6.53 14.99
C ARG A 248 19.37 7.37 16.11
N HIS A 249 18.85 7.21 17.33
CA HIS A 249 19.17 8.04 18.47
C HIS A 249 19.80 7.23 19.60
N LYS A 250 20.74 7.82 20.30
CA LYS A 250 21.45 7.18 21.42
C LYS A 250 20.49 6.64 22.50
N HIS A 251 19.46 7.40 22.85
CA HIS A 251 18.45 6.98 23.82
C HIS A 251 17.60 5.77 23.36
N GLU A 252 17.47 5.55 22.03
CA GLU A 252 16.80 4.35 21.49
C GLU A 252 17.65 3.11 21.72
N ILE A 253 18.98 3.23 21.61
CA ILE A 253 19.93 2.15 21.91
C ILE A 253 19.90 1.82 23.41
N GLU A 254 19.92 2.83 24.26
CA GLU A 254 19.88 2.69 25.73
C GLU A 254 18.57 2.08 26.22
N THR A 255 17.43 2.50 25.66
CA THR A 255 16.10 2.04 26.08
C THR A 255 15.63 0.81 25.33
N GLY A 256 16.25 0.46 24.20
CA GLY A 256 15.78 -0.58 23.28
C GLY A 256 14.44 -0.28 22.61
N ARG A 257 14.02 0.99 22.52
CA ARG A 257 12.69 1.40 22.04
C ARG A 257 12.78 2.45 20.94
N THR A 258 12.07 2.22 19.85
CA THR A 258 11.92 3.19 18.75
C THR A 258 11.10 4.39 19.21
N SER A 259 11.60 5.60 18.99
CA SER A 259 10.95 6.87 19.32
C SER A 259 10.65 7.73 18.11
N SER A 260 11.36 7.50 17.01
CA SER A 260 11.27 8.21 15.74
C SER A 260 10.56 7.37 14.67
N VAL A 261 10.33 7.95 13.50
CA VAL A 261 9.94 7.21 12.30
C VAL A 261 11.20 6.66 11.65
N GLY A 262 11.40 5.36 11.73
CA GLY A 262 12.50 4.67 11.06
C GLY A 262 12.13 4.36 9.60
N MET A 263 13.11 4.45 8.70
CA MET A 263 12.96 4.00 7.32
C MET A 263 14.05 2.97 7.02
N GLU A 264 13.65 1.81 6.52
CA GLU A 264 14.55 0.74 6.04
C GLU A 264 14.06 0.22 4.70
N ILE A 265 14.96 -0.36 3.91
CA ILE A 265 14.62 -0.95 2.62
C ILE A 265 15.09 -2.40 2.54
N LEU A 266 14.30 -3.21 1.85
CA LEU A 266 14.64 -4.56 1.41
C LEU A 266 14.54 -4.61 -0.10
N GLY A 267 15.65 -4.87 -0.79
CA GLY A 267 15.69 -5.08 -2.23
C GLY A 267 15.49 -6.55 -2.56
N PHE A 268 14.87 -6.80 -3.71
CA PHE A 268 14.82 -8.11 -4.35
C PHE A 268 15.43 -8.00 -5.75
N ASP A 269 16.32 -8.90 -6.08
CA ASP A 269 16.96 -8.98 -7.39
C ASP A 269 15.96 -9.47 -8.48
N PRO A 270 16.33 -9.46 -9.76
CA PRO A 270 15.46 -9.98 -10.82
C PRO A 270 15.12 -11.46 -10.64
N ALA A 271 15.97 -12.25 -9.98
CA ALA A 271 15.72 -13.67 -9.65
C ALA A 271 14.84 -13.85 -8.41
N GLY A 272 14.32 -12.76 -7.83
CA GLY A 272 13.43 -12.80 -6.65
C GLY A 272 14.13 -13.04 -5.32
N LYS A 273 15.47 -13.06 -5.29
CA LYS A 273 16.22 -13.23 -4.05
C LYS A 273 16.36 -11.90 -3.30
N PRO A 274 16.32 -11.91 -1.96
CA PRO A 274 16.58 -10.71 -1.18
C PRO A 274 18.05 -10.28 -1.33
N ILE A 275 18.29 -8.98 -1.52
CA ILE A 275 19.63 -8.39 -1.58
C ILE A 275 20.08 -8.14 -0.16
N LEU A 276 21.02 -8.96 0.28
CA LEU A 276 21.59 -8.96 1.62
C LEU A 276 23.13 -8.85 1.50
N PRO A 277 23.85 -8.42 2.56
CA PRO A 277 25.31 -8.46 2.58
C PRO A 277 25.84 -9.87 2.26
N ASP A 278 27.00 -9.96 1.61
CA ASP A 278 27.63 -11.24 1.26
C ASP A 278 27.88 -12.12 2.50
N THR A 279 28.08 -11.49 3.64
CA THR A 279 28.23 -12.15 4.94
C THR A 279 26.92 -12.70 5.53
N ALA A 280 25.76 -12.45 4.90
CA ALA A 280 24.46 -12.97 5.40
C ALA A 280 24.43 -14.50 5.47
N GLY A 281 25.26 -15.20 4.69
CA GLY A 281 25.46 -16.64 4.75
C GLY A 281 26.48 -17.13 5.80
N SER A 282 27.13 -16.22 6.54
CA SER A 282 28.09 -16.57 7.59
C SER A 282 27.40 -17.23 8.78
N THR A 283 28.06 -18.18 9.40
CA THR A 283 27.62 -18.79 10.67
C THR A 283 27.87 -17.86 11.88
N ASP A 284 28.72 -16.84 11.73
CA ASP A 284 29.01 -15.89 12.79
C ASP A 284 28.11 -14.65 12.67
N PRO A 285 27.14 -14.47 13.58
CA PRO A 285 26.24 -13.33 13.59
C PRO A 285 26.92 -11.97 13.74
N GLU A 286 28.13 -11.92 14.32
CA GLU A 286 28.90 -10.66 14.47
C GLU A 286 29.45 -10.20 13.12
N VAL A 287 29.87 -11.12 12.27
CA VAL A 287 30.35 -10.83 10.91
C VAL A 287 29.21 -10.24 10.10
N ILE A 288 28.04 -10.89 10.10
CA ILE A 288 26.85 -10.42 9.37
C ILE A 288 26.40 -9.02 9.82
N ARG A 289 26.52 -8.72 11.11
CA ARG A 289 26.10 -7.42 11.67
C ARG A 289 27.04 -6.27 11.37
N ARG A 290 28.31 -6.55 11.14
CA ARG A 290 29.33 -5.52 10.83
C ARG A 290 29.16 -4.97 9.42
N GLU A 291 28.75 -5.81 8.48
CA GLU A 291 28.55 -5.43 7.11
C GLU A 291 27.11 -4.88 6.92
N LYS A 292 27.02 -3.73 6.29
CA LYS A 292 25.76 -3.08 5.97
C LYS A 292 25.82 -2.57 4.55
N LEU A 293 24.97 -3.12 3.68
CA LEU A 293 24.75 -2.55 2.35
C LEU A 293 24.12 -1.15 2.45
N GLY A 294 24.65 -0.23 1.67
CA GLY A 294 24.06 1.09 1.51
C GLY A 294 22.73 1.03 0.74
N TRP A 295 21.87 1.99 0.98
CA TRP A 295 20.61 2.09 0.21
C TRP A 295 20.85 2.27 -1.29
N GLU A 296 21.91 2.95 -1.67
CA GLU A 296 22.31 3.11 -3.06
C GLU A 296 22.67 1.76 -3.70
N GLU A 297 23.51 0.98 -3.03
CA GLU A 297 23.93 -0.36 -3.48
C GLU A 297 22.73 -1.30 -3.65
N ILE A 298 21.82 -1.31 -2.67
CA ILE A 298 20.57 -2.09 -2.76
C ILE A 298 19.72 -1.60 -3.94
N SER A 299 19.59 -0.28 -4.11
CA SER A 299 18.71 0.30 -5.13
C SER A 299 19.20 0.05 -6.56
N VAL A 300 20.52 -0.02 -6.76
CA VAL A 300 21.12 -0.31 -8.07
C VAL A 300 20.92 -1.77 -8.48
N GLN A 301 20.96 -2.69 -7.52
CA GLN A 301 20.81 -4.13 -7.79
C GLN A 301 19.35 -4.59 -7.82
N ALA A 302 18.44 -3.81 -7.21
CA ALA A 302 17.07 -4.23 -6.99
C ALA A 302 16.21 -4.13 -8.26
N ALA A 303 15.50 -5.20 -8.57
CA ALA A 303 14.36 -5.18 -9.48
C ALA A 303 13.06 -4.81 -8.77
N LYS A 304 13.00 -4.91 -7.44
CA LYS A 304 11.89 -4.47 -6.60
C LYS A 304 12.39 -4.03 -5.23
N ILE A 305 11.78 -2.98 -4.68
CA ILE A 305 12.12 -2.45 -3.35
C ILE A 305 10.87 -2.50 -2.46
N VAL A 306 11.03 -3.05 -1.27
CA VAL A 306 10.08 -2.92 -0.17
C VAL A 306 10.65 -1.91 0.83
N SER A 307 9.97 -0.78 0.98
CA SER A 307 10.33 0.27 1.93
C SER A 307 9.52 0.11 3.20
N PHE A 308 10.18 -0.06 4.32
CA PHE A 308 9.55 -0.17 5.62
C PHE A 308 9.56 1.17 6.35
N ILE A 309 8.42 1.52 6.93
CA ILE A 309 8.25 2.64 7.83
C ILE A 309 8.12 2.06 9.24
N ASP A 310 9.23 2.02 10.01
CA ASP A 310 9.22 1.51 11.39
C ASP A 310 8.63 2.57 12.32
N LEU A 311 7.53 2.24 12.94
CA LEU A 311 6.74 3.17 13.76
C LEU A 311 6.81 2.78 15.25
N ALA A 312 6.90 3.82 16.08
CA ALA A 312 6.99 3.64 17.53
C ALA A 312 5.74 2.94 18.10
N GLY A 313 5.93 1.95 18.95
CA GLY A 313 4.84 1.20 19.59
C GLY A 313 4.32 1.79 20.89
N HIS A 314 4.99 2.81 21.45
CA HIS A 314 4.66 3.39 22.75
C HIS A 314 3.64 4.53 22.60
N GLU A 315 2.66 4.61 23.50
CA GLU A 315 1.59 5.61 23.50
C GLU A 315 2.12 7.06 23.45
N LYS A 316 3.24 7.33 24.14
CA LYS A 316 3.92 8.64 24.14
C LYS A 316 4.24 9.14 22.72
N TYR A 317 4.56 8.22 21.81
CA TYR A 317 4.98 8.54 20.42
C TYR A 317 3.85 8.38 19.39
N LEU A 318 2.62 8.18 19.84
CA LEU A 318 1.49 7.93 18.94
C LEU A 318 1.26 9.06 17.93
N LYS A 319 1.54 10.32 18.29
CA LYS A 319 1.47 11.46 17.33
C LYS A 319 2.46 11.28 16.17
N THR A 320 3.66 10.78 16.45
CA THR A 320 4.69 10.47 15.45
C THR A 320 4.29 9.28 14.58
N THR A 321 3.72 8.24 15.20
CA THR A 321 3.19 7.07 14.49
C THR A 321 2.06 7.44 13.54
N LEU A 322 1.12 8.28 13.97
CA LEU A 322 0.07 8.81 13.11
C LEU A 322 0.63 9.56 11.92
N TYR A 323 1.58 10.45 12.16
CA TYR A 323 2.24 11.18 11.08
C TYR A 323 2.90 10.22 10.07
N GLY A 324 3.65 9.22 10.52
CA GLY A 324 4.26 8.24 9.63
C GLY A 324 3.24 7.42 8.82
N LEU A 325 2.07 7.12 9.38
CA LEU A 325 0.98 6.43 8.67
C LEU A 325 0.29 7.33 7.63
N THR A 326 0.12 8.62 7.91
CA THR A 326 -0.58 9.54 7.01
C THR A 326 0.34 10.11 5.93
N SER A 327 1.55 10.55 6.31
CA SER A 327 2.52 11.16 5.38
C SER A 327 3.30 10.14 4.55
N GLY A 328 3.50 8.93 5.08
CA GLY A 328 4.24 7.86 4.40
C GLY A 328 3.48 7.19 3.26
N ALA A 329 2.19 7.43 3.11
CA ALA A 329 1.29 6.83 2.13
C ALA A 329 1.56 5.32 1.93
N PRO A 330 1.47 4.48 3.00
CA PRO A 330 1.79 3.07 2.90
C PRO A 330 0.77 2.32 2.04
N SER A 331 1.26 1.34 1.27
CA SER A 331 0.42 0.41 0.48
C SER A 331 -0.15 -0.69 1.36
N CYS A 332 0.55 -1.03 2.44
CA CYS A 332 0.07 -1.98 3.44
C CYS A 332 0.57 -1.63 4.84
N VAL A 333 -0.13 -2.15 5.83
CA VAL A 333 0.25 -2.10 7.24
C VAL A 333 0.58 -3.51 7.72
N VAL A 334 1.81 -3.70 8.20
CA VAL A 334 2.26 -4.93 8.85
C VAL A 334 2.03 -4.77 10.36
N LEU A 335 0.99 -5.39 10.87
CA LEU A 335 0.66 -5.39 12.30
C LEU A 335 1.43 -6.49 13.02
N ILE A 336 2.43 -6.11 13.79
CA ILE A 336 3.24 -7.05 14.58
C ILE A 336 2.60 -7.29 15.95
N VAL A 337 2.34 -8.55 16.24
CA VAL A 337 1.74 -9.03 17.50
C VAL A 337 2.68 -10.03 18.16
N GLY A 338 3.16 -9.75 19.35
CA GLY A 338 3.93 -10.75 20.12
C GLY A 338 3.02 -11.88 20.58
N ALA A 339 3.34 -13.12 20.24
CA ALA A 339 2.55 -14.29 20.63
C ALA A 339 2.36 -14.40 22.15
N ASN A 340 3.38 -14.00 22.90
CA ASN A 340 3.41 -14.01 24.37
C ASN A 340 2.55 -12.94 25.04
N ALA A 341 2.22 -11.86 24.33
CA ALA A 341 1.51 -10.70 24.91
C ALA A 341 0.09 -10.51 24.33
N GLY A 342 -0.16 -11.03 23.13
CA GLY A 342 -1.43 -10.91 22.44
C GLY A 342 -1.71 -9.54 21.82
N LEU A 343 -2.92 -9.36 21.33
CA LEU A 343 -3.38 -8.12 20.69
C LEU A 343 -3.89 -7.14 21.76
N ILE A 344 -2.97 -6.42 22.39
CA ILE A 344 -3.24 -5.51 23.52
C ILE A 344 -2.88 -4.06 23.19
N GLY A 345 -3.38 -3.13 24.03
CA GLY A 345 -2.97 -1.73 24.07
C GLY A 345 -2.88 -1.07 22.70
N MET A 346 -1.69 -0.61 22.36
CA MET A 346 -1.42 0.13 21.14
C MET A 346 -1.65 -0.66 19.84
N SER A 347 -1.55 -1.99 19.87
CA SER A 347 -1.84 -2.81 18.67
C SER A 347 -3.28 -2.64 18.18
N LYS A 348 -4.26 -2.55 19.11
CA LYS A 348 -5.67 -2.31 18.76
C LYS A 348 -5.88 -0.89 18.23
N GLU A 349 -5.15 0.07 18.79
CA GLU A 349 -5.16 1.46 18.35
C GLU A 349 -4.64 1.59 16.90
N HIS A 350 -3.46 1.00 16.66
CA HIS A 350 -2.86 1.00 15.32
C HIS A 350 -3.73 0.29 14.29
N LEU A 351 -4.35 -0.83 14.65
CA LEU A 351 -5.31 -1.53 13.79
C LEU A 351 -6.50 -0.62 13.46
N SER A 352 -7.06 0.07 14.44
CA SER A 352 -8.17 1.01 14.25
C SER A 352 -7.81 2.14 13.29
N ILE A 353 -6.58 2.66 13.38
CA ILE A 353 -6.09 3.73 12.50
C ILE A 353 -5.87 3.21 11.08
N ALA A 354 -5.25 2.05 10.91
CA ALA A 354 -5.04 1.44 9.60
C ALA A 354 -6.37 1.20 8.88
N LEU A 355 -7.38 0.70 9.60
CA LEU A 355 -8.74 0.54 9.09
C LEU A 355 -9.36 1.89 8.72
N ALA A 356 -9.19 2.92 9.55
CA ALA A 356 -9.71 4.26 9.28
C ALA A 356 -9.10 4.89 8.02
N LEU A 357 -7.82 4.61 7.76
CA LEU A 357 -7.12 5.05 6.54
C LEU A 357 -7.39 4.15 5.33
N SER A 358 -8.15 3.05 5.52
CA SER A 358 -8.45 2.05 4.48
C SER A 358 -7.19 1.42 3.87
N VAL A 359 -6.12 1.26 4.67
CA VAL A 359 -4.90 0.61 4.21
C VAL A 359 -5.02 -0.89 4.42
N PRO A 360 -4.69 -1.74 3.42
CA PRO A 360 -4.66 -3.19 3.57
C PRO A 360 -3.75 -3.63 4.72
N ILE A 361 -4.16 -4.68 5.46
CA ILE A 361 -3.49 -5.11 6.69
C ILE A 361 -3.03 -6.55 6.55
N VAL A 362 -1.79 -6.79 6.96
CA VAL A 362 -1.23 -8.12 7.20
C VAL A 362 -0.84 -8.22 8.67
N VAL A 363 -1.06 -9.38 9.28
CA VAL A 363 -0.69 -9.64 10.68
C VAL A 363 0.53 -10.55 10.72
N CYS A 364 1.50 -10.19 11.55
CA CYS A 364 2.68 -11.00 11.81
C CYS A 364 2.75 -11.31 13.31
N VAL A 365 2.53 -12.56 13.67
CA VAL A 365 2.63 -13.07 15.06
C VAL A 365 4.06 -13.53 15.29
N THR A 366 4.78 -12.81 16.14
CA THR A 366 6.22 -13.03 16.40
C THR A 366 6.44 -13.78 17.70
N LYS A 367 7.68 -14.21 17.96
CA LYS A 367 8.13 -14.88 19.19
C LYS A 367 7.44 -16.24 19.42
N ILE A 368 7.16 -16.95 18.34
CA ILE A 368 6.53 -18.27 18.43
C ILE A 368 7.45 -19.31 19.08
N ASP A 369 8.77 -19.12 18.96
CA ASP A 369 9.83 -19.95 19.55
C ASP A 369 9.80 -20.01 21.08
N MET A 370 9.48 -18.88 21.73
CA MET A 370 9.51 -18.75 23.18
C MET A 370 8.12 -18.80 23.85
N THR A 371 7.06 -18.83 23.07
CA THR A 371 5.69 -18.71 23.60
C THR A 371 5.08 -20.09 23.82
N PRO A 372 4.56 -20.42 25.01
CA PRO A 372 3.83 -21.65 25.26
C PRO A 372 2.63 -21.82 24.32
N VAL A 373 2.37 -23.04 23.86
CA VAL A 373 1.35 -23.36 22.86
C VAL A 373 -0.05 -22.84 23.24
N ASN A 374 -0.43 -22.98 24.51
CA ASN A 374 -1.72 -22.48 25.02
C ASN A 374 -1.84 -20.95 24.94
N VAL A 375 -0.77 -20.21 25.25
CA VAL A 375 -0.73 -18.74 25.17
C VAL A 375 -0.79 -18.29 23.71
N MET A 376 -0.04 -18.96 22.83
CA MET A 376 -0.08 -18.70 21.40
C MET A 376 -1.48 -18.94 20.81
N ALA A 377 -2.13 -20.06 21.16
CA ALA A 377 -3.49 -20.36 20.72
C ALA A 377 -4.50 -19.30 21.17
N GLU A 378 -4.39 -18.79 22.40
CA GLU A 378 -5.27 -17.74 22.89
C GLU A 378 -5.00 -16.40 22.16
N THR A 379 -3.74 -16.07 21.90
CA THR A 379 -3.37 -14.89 21.10
C THR A 379 -3.95 -14.96 19.68
N ILE A 380 -3.81 -16.11 19.01
CA ILE A 380 -4.39 -16.34 17.68
C ILE A 380 -5.92 -16.17 17.73
N LYS A 381 -6.58 -16.77 18.71
CA LYS A 381 -8.03 -16.64 18.90
C LYS A 381 -8.47 -15.19 19.09
N GLN A 382 -7.71 -14.39 19.85
CA GLN A 382 -7.96 -12.96 20.02
C GLN A 382 -7.80 -12.19 18.70
N VAL A 383 -6.73 -12.45 17.94
CA VAL A 383 -6.49 -11.83 16.63
C VAL A 383 -7.64 -12.14 15.68
N VAL A 384 -8.00 -13.40 15.52
CA VAL A 384 -9.11 -13.86 14.67
C VAL A 384 -10.43 -13.21 15.08
N LYS A 385 -10.73 -13.16 16.38
CA LYS A 385 -11.94 -12.53 16.91
C LYS A 385 -12.02 -11.04 16.56
N VAL A 386 -10.90 -10.32 16.64
CA VAL A 386 -10.85 -8.89 16.30
C VAL A 386 -10.99 -8.70 14.78
N LEU A 387 -10.30 -9.48 13.96
CA LEU A 387 -10.37 -9.40 12.50
C LEU A 387 -11.79 -9.70 11.97
N LYS A 388 -12.46 -10.72 12.52
CA LYS A 388 -13.85 -11.08 12.16
C LYS A 388 -14.90 -10.13 12.76
N SER A 389 -14.52 -9.21 13.64
CA SER A 389 -15.47 -8.30 14.29
C SER A 389 -16.20 -7.40 13.28
N PRO A 390 -17.45 -6.97 13.56
CA PRO A 390 -18.22 -6.10 12.66
C PRO A 390 -17.53 -4.79 12.28
N GLY A 391 -16.59 -4.32 13.10
CA GLY A 391 -15.80 -3.11 12.81
C GLY A 391 -14.59 -3.35 11.92
N CYS A 392 -14.13 -4.59 11.76
CA CYS A 392 -12.97 -4.94 10.95
C CYS A 392 -13.38 -5.68 9.66
N ARG A 393 -14.31 -6.65 9.76
CA ARG A 393 -14.84 -7.46 8.64
C ARG A 393 -13.77 -8.05 7.73
N LYS A 394 -12.64 -8.47 8.29
CA LYS A 394 -11.57 -9.13 7.55
C LYS A 394 -11.67 -10.64 7.69
N MET A 395 -11.27 -11.35 6.64
CA MET A 395 -11.16 -12.81 6.63
C MET A 395 -9.72 -13.20 6.97
N PRO A 396 -9.44 -13.81 8.12
CA PRO A 396 -8.10 -14.24 8.49
C PRO A 396 -7.67 -15.42 7.63
N VAL A 397 -6.48 -15.34 7.05
CA VAL A 397 -5.85 -16.38 6.23
C VAL A 397 -4.52 -16.74 6.87
N PHE A 398 -4.37 -17.96 7.37
CA PHE A 398 -3.11 -18.43 7.94
C PHE A 398 -2.17 -18.87 6.83
N VAL A 399 -1.03 -18.20 6.72
CA VAL A 399 0.00 -18.54 5.73
C VAL A 399 0.93 -19.58 6.32
N LYS A 400 0.76 -20.83 5.89
CA LYS A 400 1.52 -22.00 6.35
C LYS A 400 2.36 -22.66 5.26
N SER A 401 2.20 -22.22 4.01
CA SER A 401 2.94 -22.75 2.86
C SER A 401 3.35 -21.62 1.91
N ALA A 402 4.30 -21.92 1.02
CA ALA A 402 4.70 -21.00 -0.03
C ALA A 402 3.54 -20.72 -1.01
N GLU A 403 2.72 -21.74 -1.32
CA GLU A 403 1.55 -21.61 -2.18
C GLU A 403 0.52 -20.62 -1.59
N THR A 404 0.20 -20.78 -0.31
CA THR A 404 -0.70 -19.84 0.40
C THR A 404 -0.11 -18.42 0.44
N ALA A 405 1.22 -18.28 0.57
CA ALA A 405 1.89 -16.99 0.55
C ALA A 405 1.76 -16.29 -0.82
N VAL A 406 1.95 -17.04 -1.91
CA VAL A 406 1.79 -16.56 -3.28
C VAL A 406 0.35 -16.11 -3.53
N GLU A 407 -0.63 -16.98 -3.21
CA GLU A 407 -2.06 -16.65 -3.42
C GLU A 407 -2.50 -15.44 -2.59
N ALA A 408 -2.07 -15.38 -1.33
CA ALA A 408 -2.37 -14.26 -0.44
C ALA A 408 -1.78 -12.94 -0.95
N ALA A 409 -0.59 -12.96 -1.58
CA ALA A 409 0.04 -11.77 -2.13
C ALA A 409 -0.67 -11.27 -3.41
N MET A 410 -1.05 -12.18 -4.31
CA MET A 410 -1.72 -11.84 -5.58
C MET A 410 -3.13 -11.25 -5.38
N THR A 411 -3.80 -11.67 -4.31
CA THR A 411 -5.16 -11.21 -3.98
C THR A 411 -5.18 -10.10 -2.94
N PHE A 412 -4.02 -9.74 -2.39
CA PHE A 412 -3.89 -8.75 -1.33
C PHE A 412 -4.45 -7.38 -1.74
N GLY A 413 -5.31 -6.83 -0.89
CA GLY A 413 -5.96 -5.53 -1.12
C GLY A 413 -7.17 -5.57 -2.04
N LYS A 414 -7.35 -6.62 -2.85
CA LYS A 414 -8.50 -6.77 -3.77
C LYS A 414 -9.73 -7.33 -3.04
N ASP A 415 -9.52 -8.11 -2.02
CA ASP A 415 -10.58 -8.71 -1.21
C ASP A 415 -10.45 -8.37 0.28
N ARG A 416 -11.28 -9.01 1.10
CA ARG A 416 -11.26 -8.82 2.56
C ARG A 416 -10.28 -9.73 3.28
N SER A 417 -9.42 -10.46 2.58
CA SER A 417 -8.43 -11.33 3.19
C SER A 417 -7.44 -10.52 4.04
N CYS A 418 -7.02 -11.14 5.14
CA CYS A 418 -5.99 -10.63 6.02
C CYS A 418 -5.01 -11.76 6.32
N PRO A 419 -3.87 -11.80 5.61
CA PRO A 419 -2.85 -12.81 5.85
C PRO A 419 -2.29 -12.73 7.26
N ILE A 420 -2.09 -13.89 7.90
CA ILE A 420 -1.51 -14.05 9.22
C ILE A 420 -0.28 -14.93 9.09
N PHE A 421 0.88 -14.36 9.36
CA PHE A 421 2.17 -15.04 9.42
C PHE A 421 2.51 -15.34 10.88
N GLN A 422 3.05 -16.51 11.12
CA GLN A 422 3.62 -16.92 12.41
C GLN A 422 5.13 -17.03 12.21
N VAL A 423 5.91 -16.21 12.93
CA VAL A 423 7.35 -16.11 12.68
C VAL A 423 8.17 -16.14 13.97
N SER A 424 9.38 -16.67 13.86
CA SER A 424 10.44 -16.51 14.85
C SER A 424 11.61 -15.75 14.26
N ASN A 425 11.98 -14.66 14.89
CA ASN A 425 13.18 -13.91 14.53
C ASN A 425 14.48 -14.59 15.00
N VAL A 426 14.38 -15.59 15.87
CA VAL A 426 15.51 -16.33 16.44
C VAL A 426 15.79 -17.59 15.63
N THR A 427 14.76 -18.38 15.30
CA THR A 427 14.91 -19.62 14.53
C THR A 427 14.82 -19.42 13.03
N GLY A 428 14.22 -18.31 12.58
CA GLY A 428 13.95 -18.05 11.17
C GLY A 428 12.63 -18.64 10.66
N GLU A 429 11.90 -19.39 11.49
CA GLU A 429 10.65 -20.03 11.11
C GLU A 429 9.63 -19.02 10.58
N GLY A 430 9.00 -19.33 9.44
CA GLY A 430 7.96 -18.53 8.79
C GLY A 430 8.44 -17.27 8.08
N LEU A 431 9.73 -16.90 8.20
CA LEU A 431 10.26 -15.68 7.56
C LEU A 431 10.32 -15.80 6.03
N ASP A 432 10.52 -16.99 5.49
CA ASP A 432 10.59 -17.19 4.03
C ASP A 432 9.22 -16.96 3.38
N TYR A 433 8.14 -17.41 4.03
CA TYR A 433 6.79 -17.11 3.56
C TYR A 433 6.48 -15.62 3.60
N LEU A 434 6.95 -14.93 4.64
CA LEU A 434 6.82 -13.47 4.74
C LEU A 434 7.64 -12.76 3.67
N ARG A 435 8.87 -13.20 3.38
CA ARG A 435 9.71 -12.66 2.30
C ARG A 435 9.06 -12.86 0.93
N THR A 436 8.55 -14.06 0.65
CA THR A 436 7.81 -14.38 -0.59
C THR A 436 6.60 -13.47 -0.75
N PHE A 437 5.80 -13.31 0.29
CA PHE A 437 4.65 -12.41 0.28
C PHE A 437 5.05 -10.96 -0.01
N LEU A 438 6.05 -10.43 0.70
CA LEU A 438 6.54 -9.05 0.51
C LEU A 438 7.10 -8.83 -0.91
N ASN A 439 7.81 -9.82 -1.46
CA ASN A 439 8.35 -9.79 -2.82
C ASN A 439 7.25 -9.70 -3.89
N LEU A 440 6.11 -10.33 -3.65
CA LEU A 440 5.00 -10.40 -4.60
C LEU A 440 3.93 -9.32 -4.42
N LEU A 441 4.00 -8.51 -3.38
CA LEU A 441 3.04 -7.41 -3.18
C LEU A 441 3.01 -6.49 -4.40
N PRO A 442 1.82 -6.03 -4.83
CA PRO A 442 1.73 -5.10 -5.95
C PRO A 442 2.45 -3.79 -5.62
N SER A 443 3.12 -3.23 -6.62
CA SER A 443 3.80 -1.94 -6.48
C SER A 443 2.81 -0.85 -6.04
N SER A 444 3.26 0.05 -5.18
CA SER A 444 2.51 1.25 -4.79
C SER A 444 2.17 2.14 -5.99
N GLU A 445 2.94 2.05 -7.06
CA GLU A 445 2.79 2.82 -8.30
C GLU A 445 1.70 2.25 -9.22
N ALA A 446 1.27 1.01 -9.01
CA ALA A 446 0.15 0.41 -9.72
C ALA A 446 -1.20 1.04 -9.34
N ASP A 447 -1.26 1.72 -8.18
CA ASP A 447 -2.44 2.46 -7.75
C ASP A 447 -2.50 3.82 -8.48
N THR A 448 -3.00 3.82 -9.72
CA THR A 448 -3.15 5.03 -10.55
C THR A 448 -4.10 6.05 -9.93
N ASP A 449 -4.95 5.64 -9.01
CA ASP A 449 -5.86 6.54 -8.28
C ASP A 449 -5.11 7.37 -7.24
N LYS A 450 -4.08 6.81 -6.63
CA LYS A 450 -3.22 7.53 -5.68
C LYS A 450 -2.05 8.25 -6.35
N PHE A 451 -1.50 7.67 -7.43
CA PHE A 451 -0.25 8.14 -8.06
C PHE A 451 -0.45 8.35 -9.56
N ALA A 452 -1.11 9.45 -9.95
CA ALA A 452 -1.40 9.77 -11.35
C ALA A 452 -0.21 10.48 -12.02
N PRO A 453 0.54 9.79 -12.93
CA PRO A 453 1.73 10.38 -13.56
C PRO A 453 1.40 11.50 -14.55
N ASP A 454 0.19 11.50 -15.10
CA ASP A 454 -0.26 12.47 -16.12
C ASP A 454 -0.89 13.73 -15.53
N GLN A 455 -0.93 13.81 -14.21
CA GLN A 455 -1.41 14.98 -13.48
C GLN A 455 -0.24 15.94 -13.18
N PRO A 456 -0.53 17.20 -12.85
CA PRO A 456 0.48 18.16 -12.40
C PRO A 456 1.32 17.62 -11.26
N LEU A 457 2.58 18.06 -11.20
CA LEU A 457 3.48 17.66 -10.13
C LEU A 457 2.90 18.04 -8.76
N GLU A 458 2.80 17.03 -7.89
CA GLU A 458 2.56 17.21 -6.47
C GLU A 458 3.56 16.38 -5.67
N PHE A 459 4.42 17.08 -4.94
CA PHE A 459 5.42 16.50 -4.07
C PHE A 459 5.12 16.88 -2.62
N SER A 460 4.70 15.92 -1.81
CA SER A 460 4.46 16.12 -0.38
C SER A 460 5.76 16.07 0.40
N ILE A 461 6.20 17.21 0.93
CA ILE A 461 7.40 17.32 1.74
C ILE A 461 7.12 16.75 3.13
N THR A 462 7.94 15.78 3.56
CA THR A 462 7.85 15.16 4.89
C THR A 462 8.95 15.64 5.84
N GLU A 463 10.13 15.95 5.31
CA GLU A 463 11.29 16.38 6.10
C GLU A 463 12.07 17.44 5.31
N VAL A 464 12.68 18.39 6.04
CA VAL A 464 13.52 19.46 5.49
C VAL A 464 14.81 19.54 6.27
N TRP A 465 15.93 19.59 5.55
CA TRP A 465 17.25 19.76 6.14
C TRP A 465 17.98 20.93 5.48
N SER A 466 18.75 21.64 6.28
CA SER A 466 19.77 22.57 5.80
C SER A 466 21.12 21.86 5.86
N VAL A 467 21.67 21.55 4.68
CA VAL A 467 22.95 20.84 4.58
C VAL A 467 24.05 21.83 4.21
N PRO A 468 25.13 21.96 5.00
CA PRO A 468 26.23 22.85 4.68
C PRO A 468 26.79 22.57 3.27
N TYR A 469 27.05 23.63 2.51
CA TYR A 469 27.56 23.63 1.12
C TYR A 469 26.62 23.04 0.06
N VAL A 470 25.54 22.36 0.44
CA VAL A 470 24.51 21.81 -0.48
C VAL A 470 23.29 22.72 -0.54
N GLY A 471 22.87 23.24 0.61
CA GLY A 471 21.67 24.07 0.74
C GLY A 471 20.48 23.33 1.34
N THR A 472 19.28 23.70 0.94
CA THR A 472 18.05 23.07 1.44
C THR A 472 17.81 21.75 0.72
N VAL A 473 17.70 20.68 1.49
CA VAL A 473 17.35 19.34 1.04
C VAL A 473 15.98 18.98 1.59
N VAL A 474 15.08 18.54 0.74
CA VAL A 474 13.75 18.09 1.12
C VAL A 474 13.57 16.61 0.83
N ASN A 475 12.92 15.90 1.74
CA ASN A 475 12.49 14.53 1.56
C ASN A 475 10.96 14.48 1.48
N GLY A 476 10.43 13.57 0.67
CA GLY A 476 8.98 13.47 0.52
C GLY A 476 8.55 12.41 -0.47
N ILE A 477 7.30 12.51 -0.88
CA ILE A 477 6.64 11.58 -1.79
C ILE A 477 6.06 12.35 -2.97
N VAL A 478 6.33 11.87 -4.18
CA VAL A 478 5.66 12.33 -5.40
C VAL A 478 4.27 11.69 -5.43
N ASN A 479 3.22 12.46 -5.23
CA ASN A 479 1.83 12.01 -5.28
C ASN A 479 1.30 11.95 -6.72
N SER A 480 1.68 12.92 -7.54
CA SER A 480 1.28 12.99 -8.94
C SER A 480 2.35 13.70 -9.78
N GLY A 481 2.24 13.54 -11.09
CA GLY A 481 3.10 14.21 -12.05
C GLY A 481 4.54 13.71 -12.03
N ARG A 482 5.42 14.58 -12.47
CA ARG A 482 6.83 14.29 -12.75
C ARG A 482 7.73 15.41 -12.35
N ILE A 483 8.97 15.05 -12.06
CA ILE A 483 10.01 15.99 -11.68
C ILE A 483 11.33 15.56 -12.31
N SER A 484 12.03 16.51 -12.89
CA SER A 484 13.35 16.33 -13.48
C SER A 484 14.35 17.34 -12.91
N LYS A 485 15.62 17.00 -12.98
CA LYS A 485 16.69 17.94 -12.64
C LYS A 485 16.63 19.17 -13.56
N GLY A 486 16.62 20.34 -12.98
CA GLY A 486 16.49 21.62 -13.68
C GLY A 486 15.07 22.18 -13.74
N ASP A 487 14.05 21.39 -13.42
CA ASP A 487 12.66 21.83 -13.50
C ASP A 487 12.39 23.01 -12.55
N PRO A 488 11.66 24.03 -13.02
CA PRO A 488 11.09 25.04 -12.15
C PRO A 488 9.92 24.46 -11.36
N VAL A 489 9.94 24.63 -10.04
CA VAL A 489 8.90 24.11 -9.15
C VAL A 489 8.39 25.24 -8.24
N ILE A 490 7.15 25.11 -7.83
CA ILE A 490 6.50 26.02 -6.86
C ILE A 490 6.55 25.34 -5.49
N LEU A 491 7.22 25.99 -4.54
CA LEU A 491 7.40 25.52 -3.17
C LEU A 491 6.53 26.33 -2.21
N GLY A 492 5.80 25.67 -1.33
CA GLY A 492 4.95 26.29 -0.33
C GLY A 492 3.85 25.35 0.18
N PRO A 493 2.87 25.88 0.97
CA PRO A 493 2.78 27.27 1.41
C PRO A 493 3.80 27.64 2.49
N ASP A 494 4.17 28.93 2.56
CA ASP A 494 4.86 29.50 3.71
C ASP A 494 3.87 29.80 4.86
N SER A 495 4.36 30.36 5.96
CA SER A 495 3.51 30.73 7.12
C SER A 495 2.40 31.76 6.80
N ASN A 496 2.51 32.47 5.69
CA ASN A 496 1.51 33.43 5.22
C ASN A 496 0.59 32.86 4.14
N GLY A 497 0.82 31.61 3.72
CA GLY A 497 0.06 30.98 2.66
C GLY A 497 0.60 31.24 1.25
N ASN A 498 1.79 31.84 1.12
CA ASN A 498 2.40 32.18 -0.16
C ASN A 498 3.25 31.03 -0.70
N TYR A 499 3.48 31.06 -2.00
CA TYR A 499 4.30 30.11 -2.73
C TYR A 499 5.47 30.82 -3.40
N GLN A 500 6.62 30.15 -3.47
CA GLN A 500 7.84 30.65 -4.09
C GLN A 500 8.26 29.74 -5.23
N THR A 501 8.72 30.32 -6.34
CA THR A 501 9.30 29.56 -7.45
C THR A 501 10.78 29.28 -7.16
N THR A 502 11.18 28.03 -7.33
CA THR A 502 12.58 27.59 -7.23
C THR A 502 12.87 26.57 -8.32
N SER A 503 14.11 26.07 -8.40
CA SER A 503 14.49 25.04 -9.35
C SER A 503 15.10 23.83 -8.64
N VAL A 504 14.86 22.66 -9.21
CA VAL A 504 15.44 21.39 -8.73
C VAL A 504 16.89 21.32 -9.15
N LYS A 505 17.83 21.39 -8.19
CA LYS A 505 19.25 21.31 -8.47
C LYS A 505 19.75 19.89 -8.66
N ASP A 506 19.30 18.99 -7.81
CA ASP A 506 19.66 17.57 -7.85
C ASP A 506 18.58 16.71 -7.21
N MET A 507 18.54 15.43 -7.54
CA MET A 507 17.55 14.50 -7.03
C MET A 507 18.16 13.14 -6.71
N GLN A 508 17.65 12.53 -5.66
CA GLN A 508 18.00 11.18 -5.27
C GLN A 508 16.75 10.36 -4.98
N ARG A 509 16.73 9.11 -5.42
CA ARG A 509 15.74 8.11 -5.02
C ARG A 509 16.43 7.03 -4.20
N LYS A 510 16.05 6.88 -2.93
CA LYS A 510 16.71 5.93 -2.02
C LYS A 510 18.24 6.09 -1.96
N ARG A 511 18.70 7.33 -1.96
CA ARG A 511 20.11 7.76 -1.98
C ARG A 511 20.86 7.53 -3.30
N ALA A 512 20.28 6.86 -4.27
CA ALA A 512 20.82 6.80 -5.62
C ALA A 512 20.46 8.06 -6.41
N THR A 513 21.43 8.66 -7.11
CA THR A 513 21.22 9.84 -7.94
C THR A 513 20.37 9.48 -9.14
N VAL A 514 19.35 10.29 -9.42
CA VAL A 514 18.44 10.14 -10.57
C VAL A 514 18.27 11.46 -11.29
N THR A 515 18.10 11.42 -12.62
CA THR A 515 17.92 12.61 -13.46
C THR A 515 16.46 13.00 -13.61
N ALA A 516 15.56 12.03 -13.52
CA ALA A 516 14.12 12.23 -13.56
C ALA A 516 13.40 11.17 -12.74
N MET A 517 12.25 11.51 -12.19
CA MET A 517 11.33 10.58 -11.56
C MET A 517 10.05 10.54 -12.38
N ARG A 518 9.66 9.33 -12.88
CA ARG A 518 8.52 9.05 -13.76
C ARG A 518 8.59 9.75 -15.12
N VAL A 519 8.67 8.98 -16.20
CA VAL A 519 8.90 9.46 -17.57
C VAL A 519 7.61 9.57 -18.37
N CYS A 520 7.21 10.74 -18.81
CA CYS A 520 6.52 11.15 -20.05
C CYS A 520 6.25 12.65 -20.14
N SER A 521 6.28 13.20 -21.31
CA SER A 521 6.27 14.62 -21.58
C SER A 521 4.87 15.20 -21.69
N THR A 522 4.58 16.29 -20.97
CA THR A 522 3.74 17.41 -21.46
C THR A 522 3.80 18.57 -20.48
N GLU A 523 4.17 19.75 -20.98
CA GLU A 523 4.07 21.01 -20.26
C GLU A 523 2.59 21.34 -20.03
N THR A 524 2.11 21.19 -18.80
CA THR A 524 0.80 21.71 -18.41
C THR A 524 0.98 22.98 -17.58
N LYS A 525 0.52 24.09 -18.10
CA LYS A 525 0.37 25.33 -17.32
C LYS A 525 -0.76 25.13 -16.32
N VAL A 526 -0.41 24.79 -15.09
CA VAL A 526 -1.35 24.62 -13.99
C VAL A 526 -1.45 25.93 -13.20
N PRO A 527 -2.65 26.37 -12.80
CA PRO A 527 -2.78 27.52 -11.90
C PRO A 527 -2.03 27.24 -10.59
N PRO A 528 -1.42 28.25 -9.97
CA PRO A 528 -0.68 28.07 -8.73
C PRO A 528 -1.61 27.49 -7.66
N PRO A 529 -1.09 26.56 -6.82
CA PRO A 529 -1.86 25.98 -5.73
C PRO A 529 -2.26 27.09 -4.75
N LYS A 530 -3.43 26.92 -4.10
CA LYS A 530 -3.91 27.84 -3.07
C LYS A 530 -3.82 27.20 -1.70
N ALA A 531 -3.25 27.90 -0.74
CA ALA A 531 -3.36 27.54 0.67
C ALA A 531 -4.68 28.08 1.22
N VAL A 532 -5.33 27.26 2.05
CA VAL A 532 -6.61 27.61 2.67
C VAL A 532 -6.47 27.66 4.19
N ARG A 533 -7.22 28.55 4.82
CA ARG A 533 -7.28 28.63 6.28
C ARG A 533 -8.47 27.87 6.84
N GLN A 534 -9.53 27.77 6.06
CA GLN A 534 -10.75 27.07 6.46
C GLN A 534 -11.18 26.06 5.40
N PHE A 535 -11.80 24.97 5.84
CA PHE A 535 -12.35 23.94 4.98
C PHE A 535 -13.49 23.21 5.68
N GLU A 536 -14.35 22.57 4.90
CA GLU A 536 -15.39 21.66 5.38
C GLU A 536 -14.97 20.21 5.17
N GLY A 537 -15.32 19.36 6.14
CA GLY A 537 -15.11 17.94 6.04
C GLY A 537 -16.28 17.16 6.63
N GLN A 538 -16.66 16.07 5.98
CA GLN A 538 -17.59 15.11 6.55
C GLN A 538 -16.83 14.21 7.51
N VAL A 539 -17.23 14.17 8.77
CA VAL A 539 -16.52 13.46 9.82
C VAL A 539 -17.40 12.49 10.60
N LEU A 540 -16.77 11.43 11.09
CA LEU A 540 -17.32 10.50 12.07
C LEU A 540 -16.50 10.58 13.35
N ILE A 541 -17.18 10.76 14.48
CA ILE A 541 -16.53 10.76 15.80
C ILE A 541 -16.37 9.33 16.28
N LEU A 542 -15.14 8.82 16.26
CA LEU A 542 -14.83 7.46 16.69
C LEU A 542 -14.88 7.32 18.21
N TYR A 543 -14.42 8.35 18.91
CA TYR A 543 -14.45 8.37 20.36
C TYR A 543 -14.30 9.81 20.89
N HIS A 544 -15.11 10.15 21.88
CA HIS A 544 -14.97 11.32 22.75
C HIS A 544 -15.58 11.02 24.10
N ASN A 545 -15.00 11.58 25.16
CA ASN A 545 -15.45 11.29 26.53
C ASN A 545 -16.86 11.85 26.81
N THR A 546 -17.17 13.04 26.29
CA THR A 546 -18.41 13.78 26.52
C THR A 546 -19.01 14.21 25.18
N THR A 547 -18.98 15.51 24.87
CA THR A 547 -19.50 16.11 23.64
C THR A 547 -18.48 17.06 23.03
N LEU A 548 -18.30 16.97 21.72
CA LEU A 548 -17.55 17.95 20.95
C LEU A 548 -18.43 19.17 20.65
N GLN A 549 -17.88 20.34 20.86
CA GLN A 549 -18.57 21.62 20.71
C GLN A 549 -17.79 22.55 19.77
N ARG A 550 -18.40 23.66 19.38
CA ARG A 550 -17.73 24.75 18.70
C ARG A 550 -16.50 25.22 19.48
N ASN A 551 -15.47 25.65 18.79
CA ASN A 551 -14.16 26.06 19.33
C ASN A 551 -13.30 24.92 19.90
N TYR A 552 -13.75 23.65 19.83
CA TYR A 552 -12.88 22.53 20.19
C TYR A 552 -11.66 22.49 19.29
N GLN A 553 -10.49 22.27 19.87
CA GLN A 553 -9.21 22.21 19.16
C GLN A 553 -8.67 20.79 19.19
N ALA A 554 -8.14 20.37 18.06
CA ALA A 554 -7.50 19.06 17.92
C ALA A 554 -6.38 19.08 16.88
N MET A 555 -5.42 18.17 17.03
CA MET A 555 -4.39 17.96 16.01
C MET A 555 -5.00 17.25 14.81
N LEU A 556 -4.93 17.89 13.64
CA LEU A 556 -5.31 17.31 12.35
C LEU A 556 -4.11 16.65 11.69
N HIS A 557 -4.35 15.49 11.08
CA HIS A 557 -3.44 14.79 10.19
C HIS A 557 -4.15 14.58 8.86
N CYS A 558 -3.60 15.14 7.78
CA CYS A 558 -4.15 15.05 6.44
C CYS A 558 -2.99 15.02 5.43
N GLY A 559 -2.65 13.84 4.89
CA GLY A 559 -1.43 13.68 4.11
C GLY A 559 -0.18 14.11 4.88
N ALA A 560 0.59 15.04 4.34
CA ALA A 560 1.77 15.62 5.01
C ALA A 560 1.41 16.71 6.05
N VAL A 561 0.17 17.21 6.04
CA VAL A 561 -0.27 18.27 6.95
C VAL A 561 -0.44 17.75 8.36
N ARG A 562 0.17 18.42 9.32
CA ARG A 562 0.07 18.15 10.75
C ARG A 562 -0.03 19.46 11.52
N GLN A 563 -1.25 19.90 11.76
CA GLN A 563 -1.48 21.19 12.44
C GLN A 563 -2.72 21.12 13.34
N THR A 564 -2.76 21.99 14.37
CA THR A 564 -3.95 22.13 15.22
C THR A 564 -5.04 22.87 14.45
N VAL A 565 -6.23 22.30 14.44
CA VAL A 565 -7.44 22.91 13.88
C VAL A 565 -8.44 23.21 14.99
N ARG A 566 -9.29 24.21 14.73
CA ARG A 566 -10.44 24.56 15.56
C ARG A 566 -11.74 24.24 14.80
N ILE A 567 -12.74 23.72 15.50
CA ILE A 567 -14.09 23.55 14.97
C ILE A 567 -14.78 24.93 14.98
N VAL A 568 -15.11 25.43 13.81
CA VAL A 568 -15.80 26.72 13.63
C VAL A 568 -17.31 26.54 13.70
N SER A 569 -17.82 25.56 12.96
CA SER A 569 -19.24 25.21 12.90
C SER A 569 -19.42 23.71 12.60
N MET A 570 -20.62 23.21 12.86
CA MET A 570 -20.98 21.84 12.54
C MET A 570 -22.45 21.76 12.15
N ASP A 571 -22.73 20.96 11.13
CA ASP A 571 -24.09 20.68 10.68
C ASP A 571 -24.64 19.49 11.52
N HIS A 572 -25.12 19.81 12.71
CA HIS A 572 -25.76 18.86 13.62
C HIS A 572 -26.87 19.55 14.40
N PRO A 573 -28.07 18.95 14.51
CA PRO A 573 -29.25 19.60 15.09
C PRO A 573 -29.06 20.15 16.50
N GLN A 574 -28.19 19.53 17.30
CA GLN A 574 -27.91 19.97 18.67
C GLN A 574 -26.68 20.87 18.78
N GLY A 575 -25.96 21.15 17.68
CA GLY A 575 -24.69 21.92 17.72
C GLY A 575 -23.57 21.25 18.53
N ILE A 576 -23.69 19.95 18.83
CA ILE A 576 -22.73 19.14 19.54
C ILE A 576 -22.59 17.76 18.89
N LEU A 577 -21.40 17.17 18.97
CA LEU A 577 -21.15 15.82 18.45
C LEU A 577 -20.71 14.87 19.57
N ARG A 578 -21.15 13.63 19.49
CA ARG A 578 -20.83 12.53 20.40
C ARG A 578 -20.15 11.39 19.67
N THR A 579 -19.64 10.43 20.41
CA THR A 579 -19.10 9.18 19.85
C THR A 579 -20.15 8.48 18.98
N GLY A 580 -19.81 8.25 17.71
CA GLY A 580 -20.66 7.63 16.70
C GLY A 580 -21.44 8.62 15.83
N ASP A 581 -21.41 9.92 16.14
CA ASP A 581 -22.09 10.93 15.33
C ASP A 581 -21.32 11.22 14.04
N ARG A 582 -22.09 11.55 13.01
CA ARG A 582 -21.61 12.02 11.70
C ARG A 582 -22.09 13.43 11.47
N ALA A 583 -21.24 14.29 10.97
CA ALA A 583 -21.61 15.65 10.62
C ALA A 583 -20.64 16.23 9.60
N THR A 584 -21.11 17.24 8.87
CA THR A 584 -20.23 18.16 8.15
C THR A 584 -19.71 19.17 9.16
N VAL A 585 -18.41 19.29 9.27
CA VAL A 585 -17.73 20.18 10.22
C VAL A 585 -16.84 21.14 9.48
N GLN A 586 -16.95 22.42 9.79
CA GLN A 586 -16.05 23.45 9.32
C GLN A 586 -14.88 23.58 10.27
N PHE A 587 -13.67 23.39 9.73
CA PHE A 587 -12.40 23.50 10.45
C PHE A 587 -11.64 24.76 10.05
N GLU A 588 -10.86 25.28 10.97
CA GLU A 588 -9.93 26.37 10.75
C GLU A 588 -8.54 25.98 11.25
N PHE A 589 -7.52 26.15 10.42
CA PHE A 589 -6.12 26.05 10.82
C PHE A 589 -5.73 27.20 11.73
N ILE A 590 -5.16 26.89 12.90
CA ILE A 590 -4.84 27.92 13.90
C ILE A 590 -3.57 28.67 13.55
N SER A 591 -2.48 27.95 13.20
CA SER A 591 -1.17 28.57 13.03
C SER A 591 -1.05 29.31 11.69
N HIS A 592 -1.18 28.59 10.58
CA HIS A 592 -1.01 29.13 9.22
C HIS A 592 -1.90 28.42 8.22
N PRO A 593 -2.16 29.02 7.05
CA PRO A 593 -2.86 28.34 5.97
C PRO A 593 -2.08 27.13 5.47
N GLU A 594 -2.79 26.08 5.04
CA GLU A 594 -2.20 24.83 4.57
C GLU A 594 -2.73 24.46 3.18
N PHE A 595 -1.94 23.67 2.47
CA PHE A 595 -2.37 23.08 1.21
C PHE A 595 -3.11 21.76 1.45
N VAL A 596 -4.41 21.79 1.21
CA VAL A 596 -5.28 20.61 1.25
C VAL A 596 -6.17 20.59 0.02
N LYS A 597 -6.73 19.43 -0.30
CA LYS A 597 -7.63 19.22 -1.44
C LYS A 597 -8.92 18.54 -1.00
N GLU A 598 -9.98 18.80 -1.74
CA GLU A 598 -11.22 18.03 -1.64
C GLU A 598 -10.94 16.55 -1.92
N GLY A 599 -11.59 15.67 -1.20
CA GLY A 599 -11.34 14.23 -1.25
C GLY A 599 -10.22 13.73 -0.33
N MET A 600 -9.36 14.59 0.22
CA MET A 600 -8.32 14.12 1.13
C MET A 600 -8.90 13.55 2.42
N LYS A 601 -8.41 12.38 2.83
CA LYS A 601 -8.77 11.77 4.12
C LYS A 601 -8.12 12.55 5.25
N LEU A 602 -8.89 12.82 6.28
CA LEU A 602 -8.43 13.51 7.48
C LEU A 602 -8.65 12.65 8.74
N LEU A 603 -7.72 12.77 9.66
CA LEU A 603 -7.82 12.22 10.99
C LEU A 603 -7.53 13.35 11.98
N PHE A 604 -8.44 13.63 12.91
CA PHE A 604 -8.16 14.57 13.99
C PHE A 604 -8.16 13.89 15.34
N ARG A 605 -7.28 14.33 16.21
CA ARG A 605 -7.07 13.73 17.51
C ARG A 605 -6.66 14.75 18.58
N GLU A 606 -7.23 14.60 19.78
CA GLU A 606 -6.75 15.26 20.99
C GLU A 606 -6.99 14.35 22.20
N GLY A 607 -5.90 13.97 22.88
CA GLY A 607 -5.98 13.00 23.97
C GLY A 607 -6.63 11.69 23.55
N LYS A 608 -7.77 11.35 24.16
CA LYS A 608 -8.58 10.17 23.80
C LYS A 608 -9.57 10.44 22.66
N THR A 609 -9.85 11.71 22.33
CA THR A 609 -10.76 12.09 21.25
C THR A 609 -10.19 11.68 19.90
N LYS A 610 -11.00 11.10 19.06
CA LYS A 610 -10.65 10.66 17.72
C LYS A 610 -11.80 10.90 16.77
N GLY A 611 -11.52 11.48 15.61
CA GLY A 611 -12.46 11.56 14.52
C GLY A 611 -11.74 11.34 13.19
N LEU A 612 -12.44 10.75 12.25
CA LEU A 612 -11.96 10.57 10.89
C LEU A 612 -12.96 11.15 9.90
N GLY A 613 -12.49 11.53 8.71
CA GLY A 613 -13.36 12.10 7.71
C GLY A 613 -12.68 12.30 6.36
N VAL A 614 -13.38 13.03 5.52
CA VAL A 614 -12.90 13.46 4.19
C VAL A 614 -13.19 14.94 4.03
N ILE A 615 -12.25 15.68 3.43
CA ILE A 615 -12.45 17.09 3.07
C ILE A 615 -13.43 17.15 1.90
N THR A 616 -14.50 17.91 2.07
CA THR A 616 -15.57 18.02 1.06
C THR A 616 -15.58 19.37 0.36
N LYS A 617 -15.03 20.43 0.98
CA LYS A 617 -15.01 21.76 0.41
C LYS A 617 -13.90 22.62 1.00
N LEU A 618 -13.26 23.42 0.18
CA LEU A 618 -12.29 24.45 0.57
C LEU A 618 -13.00 25.81 0.67
N LEU A 619 -12.68 26.61 1.72
CA LEU A 619 -13.33 27.88 2.02
C LEU A 619 -12.35 29.06 1.95
#